data_c53ab6f83075fe3ea12fe9b22f36f8a7
#
_entry.id   c53ab6f83075fe3ea12fe9b22f36f8a7
#
_cell.length_a   1.000
_cell.length_b   1.000
_cell.length_c   1.000
_cell.angle_alpha   90.00
_cell.angle_beta   90.00
_cell.angle_gamma   90.00
#
_symmetry.space_group_name_H-M   'P 1'
#
loop_
_entity.id
_entity.type
_entity.pdbx_description
1 polymer ?
#
loop_
_entity_poly.entity_id
_entity_poly.type
_entity_poly.pdbx_seq_one_letter_code
_entity_poly.pdbx_strand_id
1 'polypeptide(L)'
;MKNNDRIAAATAKSQDPPDDVRDQGFTRPSILVLVPFRNSALALLQAFLDHFTASISQTGDGEPPKSRGAQVHHYSRFISQYSLPPDAVDKLATAEPGVHPPDHVQTFSGNIDDNFKIGVKVMKKSVRLFEAFYGADLIVASPLGLRLAIEKEG
;
A
#
# COMPACT_ATOMS: atom_id res chain seq x y z
N MET A 1 -16.04 -7.87 1.85
CA MET A 1 -15.64 -8.45 3.15
C MET A 1 -16.52 -9.60 3.60
N LYS A 2 -17.87 -9.48 3.67
CA LYS A 2 -18.76 -10.58 4.10
C LYS A 2 -18.58 -11.90 3.34
N ASN A 3 -18.33 -11.85 2.03
CA ASN A 3 -18.19 -13.05 1.21
C ASN A 3 -16.84 -13.75 1.41
N ASN A 4 -15.77 -12.99 1.63
CA ASN A 4 -14.46 -13.59 1.97
C ASN A 4 -14.48 -14.27 3.34
N ASP A 5 -15.24 -13.71 4.31
CA ASP A 5 -15.42 -14.33 5.62
C ASP A 5 -16.19 -15.65 5.50
N ARG A 6 -17.18 -15.74 4.58
CA ARG A 6 -17.93 -16.96 4.27
C ARG A 6 -17.06 -18.03 3.60
N ILE A 7 -16.21 -17.61 2.65
CA ILE A 7 -15.25 -18.52 2.00
C ILE A 7 -14.25 -19.06 3.03
N ALA A 8 -13.67 -18.19 3.86
CA ALA A 8 -12.72 -18.59 4.89
C ALA A 8 -13.36 -19.54 5.92
N ALA A 9 -14.60 -19.29 6.32
CA ALA A 9 -15.33 -20.15 7.24
C ALA A 9 -15.66 -21.52 6.64
N ALA A 10 -15.97 -21.60 5.35
CA ALA A 10 -16.19 -22.86 4.65
C ALA A 10 -14.88 -23.65 4.52
N THR A 11 -13.79 -23.00 4.15
CA THR A 11 -12.45 -23.61 4.05
C THR A 11 -11.98 -24.15 5.40
N ALA A 12 -12.21 -23.41 6.49
CA ALA A 12 -11.87 -23.85 7.84
C ALA A 12 -12.65 -25.09 8.28
N LYS A 13 -13.83 -25.34 7.70
CA LYS A 13 -14.66 -26.52 7.97
C LYS A 13 -14.44 -27.65 6.95
N SER A 14 -13.45 -27.52 6.07
CA SER A 14 -13.22 -28.44 4.94
C SER A 14 -14.45 -28.64 4.05
N GLN A 15 -15.30 -27.62 3.96
CA GLN A 15 -16.49 -27.59 3.12
C GLN A 15 -16.23 -26.71 1.88
N ASP A 16 -16.85 -27.08 0.77
CA ASP A 16 -16.83 -26.23 -0.42
C ASP A 16 -17.55 -24.91 -0.14
N PRO A 17 -16.98 -23.78 -0.61
CA PRO A 17 -17.65 -22.49 -0.50
C PRO A 17 -19.02 -22.54 -1.20
N PRO A 18 -20.05 -21.86 -0.66
CA PRO A 18 -21.35 -21.74 -1.32
C PRO A 18 -21.23 -21.19 -2.73
N ASP A 19 -22.03 -21.67 -3.67
CA ASP A 19 -21.94 -21.31 -5.10
C ASP A 19 -22.15 -19.81 -5.33
N ASP A 20 -22.95 -19.14 -4.50
CA ASP A 20 -23.20 -17.70 -4.54
C ASP A 20 -21.96 -16.84 -4.19
N VAL A 21 -20.91 -17.45 -3.67
CA VAL A 21 -19.64 -16.75 -3.33
C VAL A 21 -18.44 -17.26 -4.12
N ARG A 22 -18.60 -18.27 -4.97
CA ARG A 22 -17.50 -18.86 -5.76
C ARG A 22 -17.04 -17.98 -6.91
N ASP A 23 -17.98 -17.38 -7.62
CA ASP A 23 -17.69 -16.50 -8.74
C ASP A 23 -18.30 -15.13 -8.50
N GLN A 24 -17.48 -14.20 -8.04
CA GLN A 24 -17.90 -12.83 -7.79
C GLN A 24 -17.48 -11.86 -8.88
N GLY A 25 -16.81 -12.34 -9.93
CA GLY A 25 -16.19 -11.49 -10.94
C GLY A 25 -15.14 -10.53 -10.39
N PHE A 26 -14.82 -10.63 -9.09
CA PHE A 26 -13.87 -9.79 -8.39
C PHE A 26 -12.74 -10.64 -7.82
N THR A 27 -11.72 -10.83 -8.62
CA THR A 27 -10.44 -11.34 -8.12
C THR A 27 -9.68 -10.19 -7.45
N ARG A 28 -8.94 -10.47 -6.37
CA ARG A 28 -7.93 -9.55 -5.88
C ARG A 28 -6.72 -9.60 -6.84
N PRO A 29 -6.02 -8.51 -7.10
CA PRO A 29 -6.23 -7.15 -6.60
C PRO A 29 -7.34 -6.40 -7.36
N SER A 30 -7.96 -5.43 -6.67
CA SER A 30 -9.04 -4.62 -7.25
C SER A 30 -8.57 -3.26 -7.76
N ILE A 31 -7.44 -2.77 -7.25
CA ILE A 31 -6.90 -1.44 -7.54
C ILE A 31 -5.44 -1.56 -7.92
N LEU A 32 -5.07 -0.95 -9.05
CA LEU A 32 -3.70 -0.74 -9.46
C LEU A 32 -3.43 0.75 -9.57
N VAL A 33 -2.40 1.24 -8.86
CA VAL A 33 -1.92 2.62 -8.94
C VAL A 33 -0.50 2.61 -9.48
N LEU A 34 -0.29 3.34 -10.57
CA LEU A 34 1.02 3.54 -11.15
C LEU A 34 1.54 4.93 -10.78
N VAL A 35 2.71 4.97 -10.18
CA VAL A 35 3.43 6.21 -9.84
C VAL A 35 4.88 6.10 -10.28
N PRO A 36 5.54 7.23 -10.65
CA PRO A 36 6.85 7.17 -11.29
C PRO A 36 7.95 6.66 -10.37
N PHE A 37 7.98 7.10 -9.11
CA PHE A 37 9.11 6.90 -8.21
C PHE A 37 8.68 6.45 -6.82
N ARG A 38 9.64 5.96 -6.03
CA ARG A 38 9.40 5.53 -4.64
C ARG A 38 8.94 6.66 -3.72
N ASN A 39 9.43 7.90 -3.91
CA ASN A 39 8.96 9.06 -3.16
C ASN A 39 7.46 9.31 -3.36
N SER A 40 6.98 9.17 -4.59
CA SER A 40 5.55 9.32 -4.90
C SER A 40 4.71 8.20 -4.28
N ALA A 41 5.22 6.97 -4.31
CA ALA A 41 4.58 5.84 -3.63
C ALA A 41 4.59 6.00 -2.11
N LEU A 42 5.68 6.53 -1.53
CA LEU A 42 5.79 6.85 -0.11
C LEU A 42 4.71 7.86 0.30
N ALA A 43 4.63 8.99 -0.39
CA ALA A 43 3.65 10.04 -0.10
C ALA A 43 2.21 9.54 -0.23
N LEU A 44 1.90 8.80 -1.30
CA LEU A 44 0.57 8.22 -1.53
C LEU A 44 0.16 7.27 -0.41
N LEU A 45 1.04 6.32 -0.08
CA LEU A 45 0.73 5.29 0.92
C LEU A 45 0.72 5.86 2.34
N GLN A 46 1.55 6.85 2.66
CA GLN A 46 1.46 7.55 3.96
C GLN A 46 0.12 8.25 4.10
N ALA A 47 -0.32 9.03 3.10
CA ALA A 47 -1.62 9.68 3.13
C ALA A 47 -2.78 8.67 3.27
N PHE A 48 -2.70 7.54 2.56
CA PHE A 48 -3.68 6.45 2.70
C PHE A 48 -3.69 5.88 4.13
N LEU A 49 -2.53 5.60 4.71
CA LEU A 49 -2.41 5.04 6.06
C LEU A 49 -2.92 6.03 7.12
N ASP A 50 -2.66 7.33 6.96
CA ASP A 50 -3.15 8.37 7.86
C ASP A 50 -4.68 8.43 7.85
N HIS A 51 -5.29 8.41 6.66
CA HIS A 51 -6.74 8.34 6.54
C HIS A 51 -7.34 7.07 7.12
N PHE A 52 -6.69 5.92 6.90
CA PHE A 52 -7.13 4.65 7.44
C PHE A 52 -7.07 4.63 8.97
N THR A 53 -6.00 5.12 9.56
CA THR A 53 -5.83 5.19 11.02
C THR A 53 -6.80 6.18 11.65
N ALA A 54 -7.00 7.35 11.05
CA ALA A 54 -7.97 8.34 11.49
C ALA A 54 -9.42 7.80 11.46
N SER A 55 -9.78 7.10 10.38
CA SER A 55 -11.13 6.51 10.23
C SER A 55 -11.45 5.48 11.29
N ILE A 56 -10.47 4.67 11.73
CA ILE A 56 -10.67 3.69 12.80
C ILE A 56 -10.84 4.37 14.17
N SER A 57 -10.17 5.49 14.38
CA SER A 57 -10.26 6.25 15.63
C SER A 57 -11.61 6.94 15.80
N GLN A 58 -12.32 7.23 14.69
CA GLN A 58 -13.64 7.89 14.71
C GLN A 58 -14.83 6.93 14.88
N THR A 59 -14.64 5.64 14.73
CA THR A 59 -15.74 4.66 14.76
C THR A 59 -16.05 4.14 16.18
N GLY A 60 -15.56 4.78 17.23
CA GLY A 60 -15.79 4.40 18.62
C GLY A 60 -16.88 5.23 19.26
N ASP A 61 -18.08 4.66 19.48
CA ASP A 61 -19.10 5.23 20.35
C ASP A 61 -18.53 5.54 21.74
N GLY A 62 -18.29 6.82 22.04
CA GLY A 62 -18.25 7.42 23.36
C GLY A 62 -17.37 6.82 24.47
N GLU A 63 -16.73 5.70 24.29
CA GLU A 63 -15.74 5.15 25.24
C GLU A 63 -14.31 5.60 24.86
N PRO A 64 -13.49 5.97 25.87
CA PRO A 64 -12.09 6.29 25.59
C PRO A 64 -11.43 5.11 24.89
N PRO A 65 -10.64 5.32 23.83
CA PRO A 65 -10.06 4.25 23.06
C PRO A 65 -9.19 3.38 23.97
N LYS A 66 -9.69 2.20 24.33
CA LYS A 66 -8.85 1.11 24.84
C LYS A 66 -7.95 0.71 23.70
N SER A 67 -6.86 1.43 23.59
CA SER A 67 -5.70 1.29 22.72
C SER A 67 -5.54 -0.08 22.06
N ARG A 68 -6.06 -0.22 20.86
CA ARG A 68 -5.42 -0.93 19.76
C ARG A 68 -5.72 -0.13 18.50
N GLY A 69 -4.94 0.93 18.29
CA GLY A 69 -4.96 1.71 17.08
C GLY A 69 -4.81 0.81 15.85
N ALA A 70 -5.19 1.32 14.70
CA ALA A 70 -4.99 0.65 13.43
C ALA A 70 -3.56 0.12 13.32
N GLN A 71 -3.41 -1.16 13.10
CA GLN A 71 -2.10 -1.80 13.05
C GLN A 71 -1.60 -1.83 11.62
N VAL A 72 -0.43 -1.25 11.37
CA VAL A 72 0.24 -1.31 10.06
C VAL A 72 1.40 -2.30 10.12
N HIS A 73 1.25 -3.43 9.43
CA HIS A 73 2.29 -4.45 9.36
C HIS A 73 3.36 -4.06 8.33
N HIS A 74 4.61 -4.31 8.66
CA HIS A 74 5.80 -4.03 7.82
C HIS A 74 6.07 -2.54 7.54
N TYR A 75 5.55 -1.64 8.39
CA TYR A 75 5.74 -0.20 8.22
C TYR A 75 7.21 0.22 8.24
N SER A 76 8.01 -0.30 9.18
CA SER A 76 9.45 0.01 9.27
C SER A 76 10.21 -0.38 7.99
N ARG A 77 9.89 -1.55 7.40
CA ARG A 77 10.43 -1.98 6.12
C ARG A 77 10.04 -1.02 4.99
N PHE A 78 8.79 -0.58 4.99
CA PHE A 78 8.29 0.35 3.98
C PHE A 78 9.06 1.68 4.04
N ILE A 79 9.17 2.28 5.22
CA ILE A 79 9.94 3.52 5.38
C ILE A 79 11.39 3.31 4.96
N SER A 80 12.06 2.25 5.39
CA SER A 80 13.46 1.97 5.04
C SER A 80 13.69 1.82 3.53
N GLN A 81 12.74 1.22 2.79
CA GLN A 81 12.91 0.96 1.35
C GLN A 81 12.46 2.12 0.46
N TYR A 82 11.52 2.95 0.93
CA TYR A 82 10.89 4.00 0.12
C TYR A 82 11.38 5.41 0.46
N SER A 83 11.95 5.62 1.63
CA SER A 83 12.64 6.88 1.96
C SER A 83 13.97 6.99 1.21
N LEU A 84 14.51 8.19 1.21
CA LEU A 84 15.86 8.40 0.71
C LEU A 84 16.86 7.58 1.52
N PRO A 85 17.75 6.81 0.90
CA PRO A 85 18.80 6.09 1.62
C PRO A 85 19.64 7.06 2.47
N PRO A 86 20.10 6.63 3.67
CA PRO A 86 20.80 7.53 4.61
C PRO A 86 22.11 8.10 4.04
N ASP A 87 22.74 7.39 3.11
CA ASP A 87 24.00 7.84 2.45
C ASP A 87 23.75 8.63 1.16
N ALA A 88 22.51 8.83 0.76
CA ALA A 88 22.16 9.56 -0.45
C ALA A 88 21.91 11.04 -0.15
N VAL A 89 22.44 11.91 -0.98
CA VAL A 89 22.22 13.37 -0.88
C VAL A 89 21.09 13.76 -1.82
N ASP A 90 20.04 14.34 -1.26
CA ASP A 90 18.98 14.97 -2.05
C ASP A 90 19.45 16.34 -2.54
N LYS A 91 19.93 16.38 -3.79
CA LYS A 91 20.42 17.61 -4.40
C LYS A 91 19.33 18.66 -4.59
N LEU A 92 18.08 18.27 -4.75
CA LEU A 92 16.97 19.18 -4.92
C LEU A 92 16.52 19.78 -3.58
N ALA A 93 16.55 19.00 -2.50
CA ALA A 93 16.27 19.51 -1.16
C ALA A 93 17.34 20.50 -0.67
N THR A 94 18.57 20.40 -1.19
CA THR A 94 19.70 21.30 -0.84
C THR A 94 19.91 22.42 -1.85
N ALA A 95 19.14 22.48 -2.94
CA ALA A 95 19.23 23.54 -3.93
C ALA A 95 18.72 24.89 -3.38
N GLU A 96 19.27 25.99 -3.90
CA GLU A 96 18.81 27.34 -3.53
C GLU A 96 17.33 27.53 -3.92
N PRO A 97 16.53 28.21 -3.08
CA PRO A 97 15.14 28.49 -3.38
C PRO A 97 14.97 29.21 -4.72
N GLY A 98 14.09 28.69 -5.58
CA GLY A 98 13.77 29.30 -6.88
C GLY A 98 14.65 28.85 -8.06
N VAL A 99 15.66 28.01 -7.84
CA VAL A 99 16.47 27.43 -8.93
C VAL A 99 15.68 26.43 -9.75
N HIS A 100 14.79 25.66 -9.08
CA HIS A 100 13.93 24.68 -9.74
C HIS A 100 12.46 25.03 -9.54
N PRO A 101 11.59 24.74 -10.52
CA PRO A 101 10.15 24.86 -10.36
C PRO A 101 9.64 23.96 -9.19
N PRO A 102 8.62 24.39 -8.44
CA PRO A 102 8.12 23.64 -7.27
C PRO A 102 7.64 22.24 -7.60
N ASP A 103 7.00 22.06 -8.75
CA ASP A 103 6.53 20.77 -9.24
C ASP A 103 7.68 19.81 -9.57
N HIS A 104 8.78 20.34 -10.12
CA HIS A 104 10.00 19.58 -10.35
C HIS A 104 10.61 19.10 -9.02
N VAL A 105 10.74 19.98 -8.05
CA VAL A 105 11.25 19.63 -6.71
C VAL A 105 10.37 18.57 -6.08
N GLN A 106 9.04 18.75 -6.10
CA GLN A 106 8.10 17.80 -5.54
C GLN A 106 8.19 16.40 -6.19
N THR A 107 8.41 16.34 -7.50
CA THR A 107 8.47 15.11 -8.25
C THR A 107 9.78 14.34 -8.05
N PHE A 108 10.90 15.04 -8.03
CA PHE A 108 12.23 14.44 -8.10
C PHE A 108 13.05 14.54 -6.81
N SER A 109 12.51 15.11 -5.72
CA SER A 109 13.17 15.06 -4.41
C SER A 109 12.94 13.70 -3.72
N GLY A 110 13.86 13.31 -2.85
CA GLY A 110 13.78 12.05 -2.13
C GLY A 110 14.23 10.84 -2.95
N ASN A 111 13.58 9.70 -2.73
CA ASN A 111 13.94 8.45 -3.40
C ASN A 111 13.28 8.34 -4.78
N ILE A 112 14.04 8.59 -5.83
CA ILE A 112 13.62 8.55 -7.24
C ILE A 112 13.88 7.19 -7.92
N ASP A 113 14.11 6.12 -7.17
CA ASP A 113 14.17 4.77 -7.73
C ASP A 113 12.80 4.40 -8.32
N ASP A 114 12.82 4.00 -9.59
CA ASP A 114 11.65 3.63 -10.37
C ASP A 114 11.44 2.10 -10.49
N ASN A 115 12.26 1.30 -9.83
CA ASN A 115 12.09 -0.15 -9.80
C ASN A 115 11.45 -0.59 -8.48
N PHE A 116 10.13 -0.53 -8.41
CA PHE A 116 9.40 -0.99 -7.23
C PHE A 116 7.99 -1.50 -7.55
N LYS A 117 7.51 -2.34 -6.66
CA LYS A 117 6.13 -2.82 -6.60
C LYS A 117 5.80 -3.19 -5.16
N ILE A 118 4.59 -2.90 -4.71
CA ILE A 118 4.12 -3.20 -3.36
C ILE A 118 2.65 -3.59 -3.39
N GLY A 119 2.34 -4.75 -2.84
CA GLY A 119 0.96 -5.18 -2.58
C GLY A 119 0.52 -4.73 -1.19
N VAL A 120 -0.69 -4.22 -1.10
CA VAL A 120 -1.31 -3.73 0.14
C VAL A 120 -2.61 -4.46 0.36
N LYS A 121 -2.75 -5.07 1.54
CA LYS A 121 -3.98 -5.71 1.99
C LYS A 121 -4.63 -4.92 3.09
N VAL A 122 -5.91 -4.61 2.90
CA VAL A 122 -6.69 -3.82 3.85
C VAL A 122 -7.64 -4.73 4.62
N MET A 123 -7.56 -4.69 5.93
CA MET A 123 -8.43 -5.43 6.85
C MET A 123 -9.18 -4.44 7.75
N LYS A 124 -10.19 -4.91 8.47
CA LYS A 124 -11.06 -4.03 9.30
C LYS A 124 -10.29 -3.13 10.28
N LYS A 125 -9.18 -3.61 10.84
CA LYS A 125 -8.40 -2.89 11.88
C LYS A 125 -6.89 -2.90 11.60
N SER A 126 -6.47 -3.32 10.42
CA SER A 126 -5.06 -3.36 10.09
C SER A 126 -4.83 -3.27 8.59
N VAL A 127 -3.65 -2.77 8.23
CA VAL A 127 -3.14 -2.77 6.86
C VAL A 127 -1.87 -3.58 6.84
N ARG A 128 -1.74 -4.46 5.87
CA ARG A 128 -0.50 -5.21 5.64
C ARG A 128 0.15 -4.74 4.34
N LEU A 129 1.33 -4.19 4.47
CA LEU A 129 2.20 -3.84 3.36
C LEU A 129 3.02 -5.05 2.91
N PHE A 130 3.48 -5.07 1.66
CA PHE A 130 4.24 -6.18 1.06
C PHE A 130 3.47 -7.51 1.05
N GLU A 131 2.16 -7.44 0.87
CA GLU A 131 1.34 -8.64 0.63
C GLU A 131 1.62 -9.19 -0.76
N ALA A 132 1.50 -10.51 -0.94
CA ALA A 132 1.55 -11.13 -2.26
C ALA A 132 0.42 -10.57 -3.15
N PHE A 133 0.67 -10.41 -4.44
CA PHE A 133 -0.26 -9.72 -5.36
C PHE A 133 -1.65 -10.35 -5.36
N TYR A 134 -1.75 -11.67 -5.41
CA TYR A 134 -3.04 -12.37 -5.36
C TYR A 134 -3.80 -12.21 -4.05
N GLY A 135 -3.12 -11.82 -2.97
CA GLY A 135 -3.72 -11.53 -1.66
C GLY A 135 -3.95 -10.04 -1.40
N ALA A 136 -3.43 -9.17 -2.26
CA ALA A 136 -3.50 -7.73 -2.09
C ALA A 136 -4.83 -7.16 -2.61
N ASP A 137 -5.33 -6.12 -1.96
CA ASP A 137 -6.50 -5.35 -2.44
C ASP A 137 -6.05 -4.22 -3.36
N LEU A 138 -4.88 -3.64 -3.09
CA LEU A 138 -4.26 -2.54 -3.83
C LEU A 138 -2.82 -2.93 -4.21
N ILE A 139 -2.43 -2.68 -5.44
CA ILE A 139 -1.04 -2.72 -5.89
C ILE A 139 -0.60 -1.30 -6.23
N VAL A 140 0.53 -0.88 -5.68
CA VAL A 140 1.22 0.34 -6.10
C VAL A 140 2.55 -0.06 -6.72
N ALA A 141 2.80 0.39 -7.93
CA ALA A 141 4.01 0.04 -8.67
C ALA A 141 4.47 1.19 -9.57
N SER A 142 5.72 1.15 -9.96
CA SER A 142 6.17 1.92 -11.12
C SER A 142 5.86 1.17 -12.42
N PRO A 143 5.80 1.85 -13.55
CA PRO A 143 5.69 1.17 -14.86
C PRO A 143 6.81 0.16 -15.09
N LEU A 144 8.05 0.48 -14.73
CA LEU A 144 9.19 -0.43 -14.82
C LEU A 144 9.05 -1.62 -13.88
N GLY A 145 8.72 -1.39 -12.61
CA GLY A 145 8.55 -2.45 -11.62
C GLY A 145 7.41 -3.41 -11.98
N LEU A 146 6.33 -2.91 -12.57
CA LEU A 146 5.23 -3.74 -13.07
C LEU A 146 5.66 -4.58 -14.28
N ARG A 147 6.35 -3.98 -15.25
CA ARG A 147 6.88 -4.67 -16.41
C ARG A 147 7.80 -5.83 -16.02
N LEU A 148 8.77 -5.56 -15.13
CA LEU A 148 9.70 -6.59 -14.64
C LEU A 148 8.98 -7.71 -13.86
N ALA A 149 7.85 -7.41 -13.21
CA ALA A 149 7.04 -8.43 -12.56
C ALA A 149 6.42 -9.38 -13.58
N ILE A 150 5.82 -8.83 -14.65
CA ILE A 150 5.18 -9.60 -15.73
C ILE A 150 6.22 -10.45 -16.46
N GLU A 151 7.38 -9.90 -16.79
CA GLU A 151 8.46 -10.63 -17.49
C GLU A 151 9.04 -11.78 -16.66
N LYS A 152 8.98 -11.69 -15.34
CA LYS A 152 9.51 -12.73 -14.43
C LYS A 152 8.51 -13.85 -14.15
N GLU A 153 7.22 -13.56 -14.21
CA GLU A 153 6.13 -14.51 -13.94
C GLU A 153 5.54 -15.13 -15.22
N GLY A 154 5.91 -14.63 -16.39
CA GLY A 154 5.57 -15.17 -17.72
C GLY A 154 6.62 -16.12 -18.20
#